data_7536cefdc37b071ee1cb4462d86c3bb9
#
_entry.id   7536cefdc37b071ee1cb4462d86c3bb9
#
_cell.length_a   1.000
_cell.length_b   1.000
_cell.length_c   1.000
_cell.angle_alpha   90.00
_cell.angle_beta   90.00
_cell.angle_gamma   90.00
#
_symmetry.space_group_name_H-M   'P 1'
#
loop_
_entity.id
_entity.type
_entity.pdbx_description
1 polymer ?
#
loop_
_entity_poly.entity_id
_entity_poly.type
_entity_poly.pdbx_seq_one_letter_code
_entity_poly.pdbx_strand_id
1 'polypeptide(L)'
;LRRFLLALLLVAAWTVPSGAGAGGLLLVPEGNRHAEQPKVPGASVRRTRAGRTTFDDKYEKIRDLLANDRALIAKIKSTAGDYGIDPIHIVGAIVGEHTYNVDAYDRLQSYYIKAAAYAGNRFRFGFGSETISEFLTRPEFEKCQRLSDSYRLWTCRENVWEESFRGRKVGGTAFPNNRFSAVFFQPFFAGQTFGLGQLNPLTALMLSDTVAKTSGYPRLDESDAAGVYEAIMDPDKSLAYIAAGIRRSIDDYKTIAGVDISRNPGITATLYNTGGSANRAAALAARGGGALPEENYYGWLVNDRLAELKSLL
;
A
#
# COMPACT_ATOMS: atom_id res chain seq x y z
N LEU A 1 -70.86 43.35 0.83
CA LEU A 1 -69.52 43.88 1.12
C LEU A 1 -68.61 42.70 1.50
N ARG A 2 -67.87 42.14 0.52
CA ARG A 2 -66.82 41.09 0.77
C ARG A 2 -65.44 41.77 0.70
N ARG A 3 -64.72 41.74 1.81
CA ARG A 3 -63.34 42.18 1.85
C ARG A 3 -62.43 40.99 1.50
N PHE A 4 -61.66 41.09 0.40
CA PHE A 4 -60.58 40.20 0.05
C PHE A 4 -59.29 40.68 0.78
N LEU A 5 -58.74 39.83 1.61
CA LEU A 5 -57.41 39.98 2.17
C LEU A 5 -56.41 39.27 1.26
N LEU A 6 -55.50 40.03 0.62
CA LEU A 6 -54.34 39.51 -0.08
C LEU A 6 -53.26 39.21 0.92
N ALA A 7 -52.88 37.94 1.08
CA ALA A 7 -51.70 37.53 1.85
C ALA A 7 -50.49 37.52 0.89
N LEU A 8 -49.56 38.45 1.11
CA LEU A 8 -48.24 38.44 0.47
C LEU A 8 -47.39 37.38 1.11
N LEU A 9 -47.07 36.31 0.36
CA LEU A 9 -46.04 35.33 0.70
C LEU A 9 -44.65 35.90 0.36
N LEU A 10 -43.88 36.33 1.36
CA LEU A 10 -42.46 36.64 1.23
C LEU A 10 -41.67 35.32 1.15
N VAL A 11 -41.23 34.95 -0.06
CA VAL A 11 -40.25 33.87 -0.27
C VAL A 11 -38.87 34.43 0.08
N ALA A 12 -38.38 34.11 1.25
CA ALA A 12 -37.00 34.36 1.62
C ALA A 12 -36.08 33.39 0.83
N ALA A 13 -35.43 33.89 -0.20
CA ALA A 13 -34.39 33.16 -0.91
C ALA A 13 -33.18 33.03 0.02
N TRP A 14 -32.98 31.84 0.58
CA TRP A 14 -31.76 31.48 1.25
C TRP A 14 -30.68 31.29 0.20
N THR A 15 -29.84 32.28 0.02
CA THR A 15 -28.58 32.15 -0.71
C THR A 15 -27.62 31.30 0.15
N VAL A 16 -27.50 30.01 -0.23
CA VAL A 16 -26.43 29.16 0.27
C VAL A 16 -25.12 29.74 -0.29
N PRO A 17 -24.17 30.15 0.53
CA PRO A 17 -22.87 30.58 0.03
C PRO A 17 -22.18 29.36 -0.57
N SER A 18 -22.11 29.28 -1.91
CA SER A 18 -21.24 28.37 -2.64
C SER A 18 -19.79 28.85 -2.48
N GLY A 19 -19.26 28.67 -1.29
CA GLY A 19 -17.84 28.89 -0.96
C GLY A 19 -17.04 27.62 -1.21
N ALA A 20 -17.09 27.06 -2.41
CA ALA A 20 -15.99 26.20 -2.86
C ALA A 20 -14.85 27.15 -3.27
N GLY A 21 -14.10 27.61 -2.28
CA GLY A 21 -12.81 28.21 -2.49
C GLY A 21 -11.95 27.20 -3.25
N ALA A 22 -11.43 27.59 -4.40
CA ALA A 22 -10.34 26.88 -5.09
C ALA A 22 -9.09 26.99 -4.20
N GLY A 23 -9.10 26.26 -3.08
CA GLY A 23 -7.94 26.08 -2.23
C GLY A 23 -6.95 25.22 -3.02
N GLY A 24 -5.78 25.78 -3.38
CA GLY A 24 -4.71 25.00 -3.98
C GLY A 24 -4.34 23.83 -3.08
N LEU A 25 -3.80 22.75 -3.66
CA LEU A 25 -3.34 21.58 -2.91
C LEU A 25 -2.35 22.02 -1.82
N LEU A 26 -2.56 21.54 -0.61
CA LEU A 26 -1.63 21.77 0.50
C LEU A 26 -0.39 20.91 0.29
N LEU A 27 0.74 21.54 0.00
CA LEU A 27 2.00 20.82 -0.22
C LEU A 27 2.62 20.41 1.12
N VAL A 28 2.95 19.12 1.26
CA VAL A 28 3.76 18.62 2.38
C VAL A 28 5.24 18.83 2.06
N PRO A 29 5.95 19.71 2.80
CA PRO A 29 7.37 19.92 2.57
C PRO A 29 8.20 18.69 2.95
N GLU A 30 9.42 18.60 2.41
CA GLU A 30 10.42 17.58 2.80
C GLU A 30 10.74 17.66 4.30
N GLY A 31 11.24 16.55 4.83
CA GLY A 31 11.71 16.42 6.22
C GLY A 31 10.66 15.86 7.17
N ASN A 32 11.14 15.59 8.38
CA ASN A 32 10.35 14.97 9.45
C ASN A 32 9.45 16.00 10.15
N ARG A 33 8.27 15.54 10.59
CA ARG A 33 7.36 16.25 11.48
C ARG A 33 7.70 16.01 12.94
N HIS A 34 8.20 14.79 13.24
CA HIS A 34 8.68 14.43 14.57
C HIS A 34 10.16 14.75 14.71
N ALA A 35 10.55 15.43 15.82
CA ALA A 35 11.94 15.72 16.14
C ALA A 35 12.75 14.43 16.39
N GLU A 36 12.11 13.41 16.94
CA GLU A 36 12.69 12.13 17.25
C GLU A 36 11.95 11.01 16.50
N GLN A 37 12.65 9.91 16.24
CA GLN A 37 12.06 8.76 15.56
C GLN A 37 10.90 8.19 16.37
N PRO A 38 9.70 8.05 15.77
CA PRO A 38 8.60 7.34 16.39
C PRO A 38 8.98 5.90 16.75
N LYS A 39 8.38 5.38 17.80
CA LYS A 39 8.72 4.06 18.37
C LYS A 39 8.61 2.95 17.35
N VAL A 40 9.71 2.21 17.18
CA VAL A 40 9.75 1.01 16.33
C VAL A 40 8.93 -0.11 16.99
N PRO A 41 8.07 -0.85 16.25
CA PRO A 41 7.28 -1.94 16.78
C PRO A 41 8.14 -3.04 17.43
N GLY A 42 7.73 -3.50 18.61
CA GLY A 42 8.46 -4.53 19.36
C GLY A 42 8.70 -5.83 18.58
N ALA A 43 7.84 -6.17 17.62
CA ALA A 43 8.05 -7.30 16.73
C ALA A 43 9.29 -7.12 15.83
N SER A 44 9.49 -5.92 15.26
CA SER A 44 10.67 -5.59 14.44
C SER A 44 11.94 -5.61 15.31
N VAL A 45 11.88 -5.04 16.50
CA VAL A 45 13.00 -5.07 17.47
C VAL A 45 13.40 -6.52 17.81
N ARG A 46 12.43 -7.38 18.13
CA ARG A 46 12.70 -8.78 18.45
C ARG A 46 13.31 -9.55 17.26
N ARG A 47 12.80 -9.33 16.05
CA ARG A 47 13.35 -9.98 14.83
C ARG A 47 14.80 -9.56 14.56
N THR A 48 15.07 -8.25 14.63
CA THR A 48 16.43 -7.70 14.43
C THR A 48 17.41 -8.28 15.45
N ARG A 49 17.02 -8.30 16.74
CA ARG A 49 17.83 -8.90 17.80
C ARG A 49 18.03 -10.41 17.60
N ALA A 50 17.01 -11.16 17.19
CA ALA A 50 17.11 -12.58 16.88
C ALA A 50 18.06 -12.87 15.70
N GLY A 51 18.17 -11.94 14.75
CA GLY A 51 19.14 -11.98 13.65
C GLY A 51 20.56 -11.56 14.06
N ARG A 52 20.80 -11.21 15.31
CA ARG A 52 22.10 -10.71 15.83
C ARG A 52 22.64 -9.52 15.03
N THR A 53 21.74 -8.59 14.66
CA THR A 53 22.06 -7.38 13.89
C THR A 53 21.35 -6.17 14.51
N THR A 54 21.68 -4.98 14.07
CA THR A 54 21.04 -3.72 14.44
C THR A 54 20.24 -3.15 13.28
N PHE A 55 19.43 -2.11 13.51
CA PHE A 55 18.78 -1.38 12.42
C PHE A 55 19.79 -0.59 11.59
N ASP A 56 20.86 -0.09 12.21
CA ASP A 56 21.92 0.62 11.52
C ASP A 56 22.70 -0.34 10.59
N ASP A 57 23.08 -1.53 11.05
CA ASP A 57 23.74 -2.54 10.21
C ASP A 57 22.86 -2.90 8.98
N LYS A 58 21.54 -3.02 9.19
CA LYS A 58 20.61 -3.33 8.09
C LYS A 58 20.44 -2.17 7.12
N TYR A 59 20.41 -0.94 7.65
CA TYR A 59 20.40 0.26 6.82
C TYR A 59 21.65 0.37 5.98
N GLU A 60 22.84 0.24 6.58
CA GLU A 60 24.11 0.28 5.84
C GLU A 60 24.15 -0.79 4.75
N LYS A 61 23.76 -2.01 5.06
CA LYS A 61 23.73 -3.12 4.09
C LYS A 61 22.85 -2.80 2.88
N ILE A 62 21.64 -2.30 3.07
CA ILE A 62 20.76 -1.96 1.92
C ILE A 62 21.24 -0.72 1.18
N ARG A 63 21.75 0.29 1.88
CA ARG A 63 22.37 1.48 1.27
C ARG A 63 23.54 1.09 0.38
N ASP A 64 24.46 0.27 0.87
CA ASP A 64 25.65 -0.16 0.14
C ASP A 64 25.28 -1.00 -1.08
N LEU A 65 24.25 -1.83 -0.98
CA LEU A 65 23.73 -2.57 -2.11
C LEU A 65 23.23 -1.62 -3.21
N LEU A 66 22.41 -0.64 -2.84
CA LEU A 66 21.91 0.36 -3.80
C LEU A 66 23.07 1.19 -4.39
N ALA A 67 24.06 1.57 -3.58
CA ALA A 67 25.22 2.33 -4.05
C ALA A 67 26.07 1.55 -5.08
N ASN A 68 26.17 0.23 -4.93
CA ASN A 68 27.00 -0.63 -5.77
C ASN A 68 26.24 -1.20 -6.99
N ASP A 69 24.91 -1.22 -6.97
CA ASP A 69 24.09 -1.77 -8.08
C ASP A 69 23.56 -0.65 -8.99
N ARG A 70 24.42 -0.17 -9.88
CA ARG A 70 24.06 0.87 -10.86
C ARG A 70 22.93 0.45 -11.79
N ALA A 71 22.82 -0.86 -12.10
CA ALA A 71 21.75 -1.36 -12.95
C ALA A 71 20.40 -1.26 -12.25
N LEU A 72 20.33 -1.60 -10.97
CA LEU A 72 19.13 -1.43 -10.15
C LEU A 72 18.74 0.06 -10.03
N ILE A 73 19.70 0.95 -9.79
CA ILE A 73 19.43 2.40 -9.73
C ILE A 73 18.89 2.92 -11.06
N ALA A 74 19.45 2.50 -12.18
CA ALA A 74 18.94 2.89 -13.50
C ALA A 74 17.48 2.40 -13.72
N LYS A 75 17.16 1.18 -13.32
CA LYS A 75 15.80 0.63 -13.36
C LYS A 75 14.84 1.39 -12.44
N ILE A 76 15.26 1.73 -11.22
CA ILE A 76 14.48 2.56 -10.28
C ILE A 76 14.13 3.91 -10.92
N LYS A 77 15.10 4.58 -11.55
CA LYS A 77 14.88 5.86 -12.22
C LYS A 77 13.91 5.73 -13.39
N SER A 78 14.11 4.74 -14.25
CA SER A 78 13.21 4.48 -15.39
C SER A 78 11.79 4.20 -14.91
N THR A 79 11.63 3.26 -13.97
CA THR A 79 10.31 2.92 -13.42
C THR A 79 9.63 4.11 -12.75
N ALA A 80 10.37 4.91 -11.98
CA ALA A 80 9.83 6.11 -11.37
C ALA A 80 9.31 7.10 -12.43
N GLY A 81 10.05 7.28 -13.53
CA GLY A 81 9.63 8.09 -14.69
C GLY A 81 8.33 7.59 -15.30
N ASP A 82 8.17 6.29 -15.53
CA ASP A 82 6.97 5.68 -16.09
C ASP A 82 5.71 5.96 -15.23
N TYR A 83 5.87 6.00 -13.90
CA TYR A 83 4.79 6.28 -12.94
C TYR A 83 4.65 7.75 -12.56
N GLY A 84 5.50 8.64 -13.09
CA GLY A 84 5.48 10.08 -12.79
C GLY A 84 5.72 10.39 -11.32
N ILE A 85 6.65 9.69 -10.69
CA ILE A 85 7.10 9.91 -9.30
C ILE A 85 8.60 10.17 -9.26
N ASP A 86 9.08 10.80 -8.17
CA ASP A 86 10.52 10.92 -7.95
C ASP A 86 11.09 9.55 -7.54
N PRO A 87 12.24 9.10 -8.12
CA PRO A 87 12.86 7.82 -7.78
C PRO A 87 13.20 7.66 -6.30
N ILE A 88 13.37 8.76 -5.56
CA ILE A 88 13.63 8.73 -4.12
C ILE A 88 12.49 8.04 -3.32
N HIS A 89 11.27 8.07 -3.83
CA HIS A 89 10.15 7.39 -3.18
C HIS A 89 10.30 5.86 -3.23
N ILE A 90 10.77 5.32 -4.37
CA ILE A 90 11.05 3.88 -4.53
C ILE A 90 12.24 3.50 -3.63
N VAL A 91 13.32 4.29 -3.65
CA VAL A 91 14.47 4.08 -2.75
C VAL A 91 14.03 4.08 -1.29
N GLY A 92 13.21 5.04 -0.88
CA GLY A 92 12.69 5.14 0.49
C GLY A 92 11.87 3.92 0.90
N ALA A 93 11.02 3.40 0.02
CA ALA A 93 10.24 2.19 0.27
C ALA A 93 11.16 0.96 0.45
N ILE A 94 12.13 0.77 -0.44
CA ILE A 94 13.09 -0.34 -0.36
C ILE A 94 13.91 -0.25 0.93
N VAL A 95 14.50 0.91 1.21
CA VAL A 95 15.36 1.12 2.40
C VAL A 95 14.58 0.85 3.69
N GLY A 96 13.38 1.39 3.81
CA GLY A 96 12.59 1.18 5.01
C GLY A 96 12.19 -0.28 5.21
N GLU A 97 11.76 -1.00 4.14
CA GLU A 97 11.42 -2.42 4.22
C GLU A 97 12.62 -3.27 4.67
N HIS A 98 13.77 -3.05 4.09
CA HIS A 98 14.96 -3.84 4.38
C HIS A 98 15.59 -3.50 5.72
N THR A 99 15.41 -2.29 6.23
CA THR A 99 15.87 -1.90 7.56
C THR A 99 15.00 -2.50 8.67
N TYR A 100 13.66 -2.41 8.54
CA TYR A 100 12.78 -2.74 9.68
C TYR A 100 12.09 -4.09 9.58
N ASN A 101 11.84 -4.60 8.38
CA ASN A 101 10.99 -5.78 8.25
C ASN A 101 11.77 -7.08 8.11
N VAL A 102 12.71 -7.23 7.23
CA VAL A 102 13.46 -8.48 7.07
C VAL A 102 14.84 -8.20 6.54
N ASP A 103 15.80 -9.07 6.86
CA ASP A 103 17.04 -9.21 6.12
C ASP A 103 16.73 -9.93 4.79
N ALA A 104 16.15 -9.16 3.86
CA ALA A 104 15.43 -9.74 2.74
C ALA A 104 16.35 -10.25 1.64
N TYR A 105 17.56 -9.70 1.52
CA TYR A 105 18.43 -10.02 0.39
C TYR A 105 18.96 -11.45 0.43
N ASP A 106 19.37 -11.94 1.59
CA ASP A 106 19.82 -13.33 1.74
C ASP A 106 18.66 -14.34 1.72
N ARG A 107 17.45 -13.89 2.08
CA ARG A 107 16.25 -14.73 2.06
C ARG A 107 15.51 -14.70 0.74
N LEU A 108 15.69 -13.67 -0.13
CA LEU A 108 15.10 -13.61 -1.47
C LEU A 108 15.42 -14.86 -2.29
N GLN A 109 16.67 -15.28 -2.31
CA GLN A 109 17.07 -16.51 -3.01
C GLN A 109 16.49 -17.76 -2.35
N SER A 110 16.45 -17.80 -1.03
CA SER A 110 15.92 -18.95 -0.27
C SER A 110 14.41 -19.09 -0.40
N TYR A 111 13.68 -17.97 -0.49
CA TYR A 111 12.22 -17.99 -0.71
C TYR A 111 11.86 -18.29 -2.15
N TYR A 112 12.63 -17.78 -3.13
CA TYR A 112 12.46 -18.14 -4.54
C TYR A 112 12.62 -19.63 -4.76
N ILE A 113 13.67 -20.22 -4.20
CA ILE A 113 13.90 -21.68 -4.28
C ILE A 113 12.78 -22.45 -3.56
N LYS A 114 12.31 -21.98 -2.42
CA LYS A 114 11.19 -22.60 -1.71
C LYS A 114 9.86 -22.45 -2.44
N ALA A 115 9.54 -21.27 -2.95
CA ALA A 115 8.31 -21.03 -3.72
C ALA A 115 8.32 -21.84 -5.04
N ALA A 116 9.46 -21.90 -5.76
CA ALA A 116 9.62 -22.71 -6.94
C ALA A 116 9.54 -24.23 -6.65
N ALA A 117 10.11 -24.69 -5.54
CA ALA A 117 10.02 -26.10 -5.11
C ALA A 117 8.59 -26.49 -4.67
N TYR A 118 7.79 -25.53 -4.18
CA TYR A 118 6.38 -25.74 -3.86
C TYR A 118 5.43 -25.48 -5.03
N ALA A 119 5.89 -24.93 -6.16
CA ALA A 119 5.11 -24.63 -7.36
C ALA A 119 4.55 -25.88 -8.09
N GLY A 120 4.61 -27.07 -7.48
CA GLY A 120 3.80 -28.19 -7.90
C GLY A 120 2.30 -27.89 -7.77
N ASN A 121 1.45 -28.62 -8.50
CA ASN A 121 -0.01 -28.48 -8.68
C ASN A 121 -0.91 -28.24 -7.43
N ARG A 122 -0.33 -27.93 -6.25
CA ARG A 122 -1.03 -27.70 -4.98
C ARG A 122 -0.90 -26.27 -4.43
N PHE A 123 -0.16 -25.41 -5.13
CA PHE A 123 0.05 -24.04 -4.69
C PHE A 123 -1.13 -23.17 -5.08
N ARG A 124 -1.97 -22.81 -4.11
CA ARG A 124 -3.18 -22.02 -4.33
C ARG A 124 -3.44 -21.07 -3.19
N PHE A 125 -4.08 -19.97 -3.46
CA PHE A 125 -4.67 -19.11 -2.45
C PHE A 125 -5.96 -19.70 -1.92
N GLY A 126 -6.14 -19.71 -0.58
CA GLY A 126 -7.34 -20.27 0.01
C GLY A 126 -7.28 -20.35 1.52
N PHE A 127 -8.37 -20.86 2.11
CA PHE A 127 -8.51 -21.11 3.55
C PHE A 127 -9.12 -22.50 3.77
N GLY A 128 -8.42 -23.35 4.50
CA GLY A 128 -8.81 -24.75 4.65
C GLY A 128 -8.79 -25.51 3.31
N SER A 129 -9.90 -26.10 2.91
CA SER A 129 -10.07 -26.77 1.62
C SER A 129 -10.60 -25.85 0.52
N GLU A 130 -11.09 -24.66 0.85
CA GLU A 130 -11.73 -23.71 -0.07
C GLU A 130 -10.68 -22.79 -0.71
N THR A 131 -10.68 -22.69 -2.04
CA THR A 131 -9.86 -21.72 -2.76
C THR A 131 -10.43 -20.31 -2.61
N ILE A 132 -9.59 -19.29 -2.85
CA ILE A 132 -10.07 -17.90 -2.86
C ILE A 132 -11.15 -17.67 -3.91
N SER A 133 -11.00 -18.26 -5.10
CA SER A 133 -12.00 -18.12 -6.17
C SER A 133 -13.35 -18.72 -5.77
N GLU A 134 -13.37 -19.90 -5.13
CA GLU A 134 -14.59 -20.48 -4.57
C GLU A 134 -15.19 -19.62 -3.46
N PHE A 135 -14.36 -19.11 -2.54
CA PHE A 135 -14.81 -18.23 -1.46
C PHE A 135 -15.49 -16.96 -1.96
N LEU A 136 -14.98 -16.37 -3.04
CA LEU A 136 -15.50 -15.14 -3.65
C LEU A 136 -16.82 -15.32 -4.43
N THR A 137 -17.31 -16.55 -4.62
CA THR A 137 -18.63 -16.81 -5.23
C THR A 137 -19.80 -16.58 -4.25
N ARG A 138 -19.50 -16.37 -2.97
CA ARG A 138 -20.51 -16.19 -1.92
C ARG A 138 -21.35 -14.92 -2.16
N PRO A 139 -22.66 -14.92 -1.79
CA PRO A 139 -23.57 -13.79 -2.04
C PRO A 139 -23.07 -12.45 -1.48
N GLU A 140 -22.33 -12.48 -0.37
CA GLU A 140 -21.79 -11.28 0.27
C GLU A 140 -20.87 -10.49 -0.66
N PHE A 141 -20.21 -11.15 -1.64
CA PHE A 141 -19.31 -10.54 -2.61
C PHE A 141 -19.99 -10.08 -3.90
N GLU A 142 -21.30 -10.31 -4.08
CA GLU A 142 -22.02 -9.95 -5.31
C GLU A 142 -21.87 -8.44 -5.64
N LYS A 143 -21.93 -7.58 -4.62
CA LYS A 143 -21.73 -6.13 -4.79
C LYS A 143 -20.38 -5.77 -5.41
N CYS A 144 -19.36 -6.62 -5.25
CA CYS A 144 -18.01 -6.37 -5.77
C CYS A 144 -17.85 -6.78 -7.24
N GLN A 145 -18.66 -7.73 -7.74
CA GLN A 145 -18.54 -8.26 -9.11
C GLN A 145 -18.75 -7.22 -10.21
N ARG A 146 -19.41 -6.10 -9.89
CA ARG A 146 -19.66 -4.98 -10.84
C ARG A 146 -18.45 -4.08 -11.02
N LEU A 147 -17.38 -4.28 -10.24
CA LEU A 147 -16.18 -3.45 -10.29
C LEU A 147 -15.16 -4.09 -11.24
N SER A 148 -14.76 -3.33 -12.26
CA SER A 148 -13.78 -3.77 -13.27
C SER A 148 -12.35 -3.35 -12.97
N ASP A 149 -12.15 -2.34 -12.13
CA ASP A 149 -10.84 -1.89 -11.69
C ASP A 149 -10.32 -2.77 -10.55
N SER A 150 -9.12 -3.34 -10.70
CA SER A 150 -8.56 -4.32 -9.77
C SER A 150 -8.42 -3.75 -8.34
N TYR A 151 -8.05 -2.47 -8.19
CA TYR A 151 -7.90 -1.87 -6.88
C TYR A 151 -9.25 -1.75 -6.16
N ARG A 152 -10.26 -1.24 -6.85
CA ARG A 152 -11.62 -1.10 -6.31
C ARG A 152 -12.25 -2.45 -6.02
N LEU A 153 -12.04 -3.41 -6.91
CA LEU A 153 -12.54 -4.78 -6.76
C LEU A 153 -11.98 -5.44 -5.49
N TRP A 154 -10.67 -5.43 -5.33
CA TRP A 154 -10.03 -6.06 -4.18
C TRP A 154 -10.25 -5.30 -2.89
N THR A 155 -10.33 -3.97 -2.92
CA THR A 155 -10.75 -3.16 -1.76
C THR A 155 -12.19 -3.50 -1.32
N CYS A 156 -13.11 -3.68 -2.27
CA CYS A 156 -14.48 -4.12 -1.96
C CYS A 156 -14.48 -5.51 -1.30
N ARG A 157 -13.72 -6.46 -1.86
CA ARG A 157 -13.60 -7.83 -1.31
C ARG A 157 -13.00 -7.83 0.10
N GLU A 158 -12.01 -7.00 0.37
CA GLU A 158 -11.42 -6.83 1.69
C GLU A 158 -12.43 -6.23 2.70
N ASN A 159 -13.21 -5.22 2.29
CA ASN A 159 -14.27 -4.66 3.13
C ASN A 159 -15.36 -5.69 3.45
N VAL A 160 -15.77 -6.51 2.47
CA VAL A 160 -16.74 -7.60 2.71
C VAL A 160 -16.19 -8.62 3.72
N TRP A 161 -14.89 -8.94 3.61
CA TRP A 161 -14.25 -9.79 4.61
C TRP A 161 -14.34 -9.19 6.02
N GLU A 162 -13.96 -7.93 6.19
CA GLU A 162 -13.99 -7.23 7.48
C GLU A 162 -15.41 -7.18 8.06
N GLU A 163 -16.42 -6.90 7.22
CA GLU A 163 -17.81 -6.72 7.60
C GLU A 163 -18.53 -8.06 7.89
N SER A 164 -18.25 -9.12 7.13
CA SER A 164 -19.10 -10.31 7.11
C SER A 164 -18.43 -11.58 7.66
N PHE A 165 -17.11 -11.70 7.59
CA PHE A 165 -16.43 -12.97 7.88
C PHE A 165 -15.41 -12.89 9.02
N ARG A 166 -14.64 -11.83 9.13
CA ARG A 166 -13.53 -11.72 10.06
C ARG A 166 -13.96 -11.97 11.50
N GLY A 167 -13.38 -13.01 12.14
CA GLY A 167 -13.69 -13.39 13.52
C GLY A 167 -15.09 -13.94 13.73
N ARG A 168 -15.81 -14.33 12.67
CA ARG A 168 -17.21 -14.81 12.73
C ARG A 168 -17.34 -16.26 12.29
N LYS A 169 -18.47 -16.86 12.68
CA LYS A 169 -18.87 -18.18 12.18
C LYS A 169 -19.97 -17.98 11.13
N VAL A 170 -19.70 -18.36 9.89
CA VAL A 170 -20.62 -18.20 8.74
C VAL A 170 -20.75 -19.55 8.04
N GLY A 171 -21.97 -19.98 7.79
CA GLY A 171 -22.23 -21.25 7.10
C GLY A 171 -21.58 -22.48 7.78
N GLY A 172 -21.44 -22.47 9.11
CA GLY A 172 -20.77 -23.55 9.85
C GLY A 172 -19.26 -23.41 9.98
N THR A 173 -18.61 -22.57 9.16
CA THR A 173 -17.15 -22.33 9.16
C THR A 173 -16.80 -21.19 10.10
N ALA A 174 -15.84 -21.41 11.02
CA ALA A 174 -15.29 -20.36 11.87
C ALA A 174 -14.12 -19.68 11.16
N PHE A 175 -14.23 -18.38 10.88
CA PHE A 175 -13.19 -17.60 10.26
C PHE A 175 -12.31 -16.90 11.31
N PRO A 176 -10.97 -16.84 11.12
CA PRO A 176 -10.07 -16.21 12.08
C PRO A 176 -10.23 -14.70 12.10
N ASN A 177 -9.91 -14.08 13.26
CA ASN A 177 -9.89 -12.62 13.40
C ASN A 177 -8.58 -12.02 12.85
N ASN A 178 -8.25 -12.36 11.60
CA ASN A 178 -7.07 -11.87 10.88
C ASN A 178 -7.49 -11.11 9.63
N ARG A 179 -6.59 -10.28 9.10
CA ARG A 179 -6.81 -9.55 7.84
C ARG A 179 -7.01 -10.53 6.68
N PHE A 180 -7.78 -10.14 5.69
CA PHE A 180 -8.07 -10.94 4.50
C PHE A 180 -6.79 -11.47 3.83
N SER A 181 -5.79 -10.59 3.64
CA SER A 181 -4.50 -10.97 3.07
C SER A 181 -3.79 -12.06 3.87
N ALA A 182 -3.89 -12.04 5.20
CA ALA A 182 -3.23 -13.02 6.06
C ALA A 182 -3.94 -14.37 6.10
N VAL A 183 -5.22 -14.42 5.74
CA VAL A 183 -6.02 -15.66 5.75
C VAL A 183 -5.91 -16.40 4.43
N PHE A 184 -6.03 -15.70 3.30
CA PHE A 184 -6.13 -16.34 2.00
C PHE A 184 -4.85 -16.31 1.17
N PHE A 185 -4.01 -15.27 1.33
CA PHE A 185 -2.90 -15.01 0.41
C PHE A 185 -1.52 -15.33 0.99
N GLN A 186 -1.47 -16.10 2.06
CA GLN A 186 -0.22 -16.45 2.72
C GLN A 186 -0.16 -17.95 3.02
N PRO A 187 -0.01 -18.78 1.98
CA PRO A 187 -0.05 -20.25 2.12
C PRO A 187 1.09 -20.80 2.98
N PHE A 188 2.16 -20.02 3.23
CA PHE A 188 3.32 -20.50 3.97
C PHE A 188 3.40 -19.96 5.39
N PHE A 189 3.22 -18.63 5.57
CA PHE A 189 3.34 -17.99 6.90
C PHE A 189 2.55 -16.68 6.92
N ALA A 190 1.65 -16.53 7.88
CA ALA A 190 0.86 -15.34 8.07
C ALA A 190 1.74 -14.09 8.28
N GLY A 191 1.50 -13.03 7.50
CA GLY A 191 2.18 -11.73 7.61
C GLY A 191 3.48 -11.62 6.84
N GLN A 192 3.83 -12.55 5.95
CA GLN A 192 5.02 -12.42 5.11
C GLN A 192 4.76 -11.61 3.86
N THR A 193 5.79 -10.85 3.49
CA THR A 193 5.93 -10.07 2.28
C THR A 193 7.15 -10.55 1.50
N PHE A 194 7.22 -10.31 0.20
CA PHE A 194 8.17 -10.94 -0.70
C PHE A 194 8.79 -9.94 -1.67
N GLY A 195 9.94 -10.31 -2.21
CA GLY A 195 10.64 -9.57 -3.23
C GLY A 195 11.31 -8.30 -2.74
N LEU A 196 11.85 -7.51 -3.67
CA LEU A 196 12.56 -6.27 -3.40
C LEU A 196 11.65 -5.26 -2.65
N GLY A 197 10.38 -5.20 -3.00
CA GLY A 197 9.39 -4.32 -2.39
C GLY A 197 8.70 -4.89 -1.16
N GLN A 198 9.01 -6.10 -0.72
CA GLN A 198 8.29 -6.75 0.37
C GLN A 198 6.77 -6.71 0.20
N LEU A 199 6.31 -7.05 -1.01
CA LEU A 199 4.90 -7.02 -1.39
C LEU A 199 4.17 -8.26 -0.86
N ASN A 200 2.91 -8.08 -0.46
CA ASN A 200 2.02 -9.22 -0.28
C ASN A 200 1.17 -9.47 -1.55
N PRO A 201 0.73 -10.71 -1.80
CA PRO A 201 0.00 -11.05 -3.01
C PRO A 201 -1.28 -10.24 -3.23
N LEU A 202 -2.03 -9.93 -2.16
CA LEU A 202 -3.25 -9.12 -2.29
C LEU A 202 -2.94 -7.70 -2.78
N THR A 203 -1.87 -7.07 -2.28
CA THR A 203 -1.43 -5.75 -2.76
C THR A 203 -1.06 -5.80 -4.24
N ALA A 204 -0.38 -6.85 -4.69
CA ALA A 204 -0.06 -7.02 -6.10
C ALA A 204 -1.32 -7.18 -6.96
N LEU A 205 -2.28 -8.01 -6.53
CA LEU A 205 -3.58 -8.14 -7.20
C LEU A 205 -4.34 -6.80 -7.27
N MET A 206 -4.34 -6.01 -6.19
CA MET A 206 -4.94 -4.67 -6.18
C MET A 206 -4.33 -3.74 -7.23
N LEU A 207 -3.02 -3.76 -7.39
CA LEU A 207 -2.29 -2.86 -8.30
C LEU A 207 -2.17 -3.39 -9.72
N SER A 208 -2.67 -4.58 -10.00
CA SER A 208 -2.48 -5.32 -11.24
C SER A 208 -2.89 -4.55 -12.51
N ASP A 209 -4.04 -3.86 -12.49
CA ASP A 209 -4.48 -3.06 -13.64
C ASP A 209 -3.57 -1.86 -13.90
N THR A 210 -3.13 -1.19 -12.83
CA THR A 210 -2.20 -0.05 -12.95
C THR A 210 -0.88 -0.49 -13.54
N VAL A 211 -0.35 -1.61 -13.06
CA VAL A 211 0.93 -2.17 -13.54
C VAL A 211 0.80 -2.66 -14.98
N ALA A 212 -0.29 -3.35 -15.33
CA ALA A 212 -0.54 -3.79 -16.70
C ALA A 212 -0.62 -2.61 -17.67
N LYS A 213 -1.32 -1.54 -17.27
CA LYS A 213 -1.47 -0.34 -18.10
C LYS A 213 -0.18 0.45 -18.29
N THR A 214 0.63 0.59 -17.23
CA THR A 214 1.81 1.48 -17.22
C THR A 214 3.06 0.75 -17.69
N SER A 215 3.27 -0.49 -17.22
CA SER A 215 4.49 -1.27 -17.51
C SER A 215 4.29 -2.37 -18.53
N GLY A 216 3.06 -2.62 -18.98
CA GLY A 216 2.75 -3.68 -19.99
C GLY A 216 2.86 -5.12 -19.45
N TYR A 217 3.03 -5.32 -18.14
CA TYR A 217 3.05 -6.66 -17.56
C TYR A 217 1.65 -7.29 -17.56
N PRO A 218 1.53 -8.62 -17.68
CA PRO A 218 0.25 -9.29 -17.62
C PRO A 218 -0.51 -8.97 -16.32
N ARG A 219 -1.84 -8.90 -16.42
CA ARG A 219 -2.70 -8.83 -15.23
C ARG A 219 -2.54 -10.10 -14.40
N LEU A 220 -2.51 -9.92 -13.07
CA LEU A 220 -2.47 -11.02 -12.13
C LEU A 220 -3.88 -11.59 -11.90
N ASP A 221 -3.93 -12.91 -11.73
CA ASP A 221 -5.14 -13.68 -11.46
C ASP A 221 -5.00 -14.38 -10.10
N GLU A 222 -6.03 -14.30 -9.27
CA GLU A 222 -6.05 -14.95 -7.97
C GLU A 222 -6.08 -16.48 -8.04
N SER A 223 -6.44 -17.05 -9.17
CA SER A 223 -6.38 -18.50 -9.38
C SER A 223 -4.97 -19.00 -9.70
N ASP A 224 -4.07 -18.09 -10.14
CA ASP A 224 -2.65 -18.37 -10.43
C ASP A 224 -1.75 -17.82 -9.32
N ALA A 225 -1.76 -18.47 -8.17
CA ALA A 225 -0.92 -18.09 -7.04
C ALA A 225 0.58 -18.11 -7.39
N ALA A 226 1.03 -19.03 -8.24
CA ALA A 226 2.43 -19.12 -8.68
C ALA A 226 2.84 -17.91 -9.50
N GLY A 227 2.03 -17.49 -10.48
CA GLY A 227 2.27 -16.30 -11.29
C GLY A 227 2.26 -15.01 -10.46
N VAL A 228 1.38 -14.91 -9.44
CA VAL A 228 1.40 -13.78 -8.51
C VAL A 228 2.72 -13.73 -7.73
N TYR A 229 3.20 -14.85 -7.20
CA TYR A 229 4.48 -14.88 -6.49
C TYR A 229 5.67 -14.62 -7.41
N GLU A 230 5.65 -15.15 -8.62
CA GLU A 230 6.68 -14.83 -9.62
C GLU A 230 6.75 -13.32 -9.88
N ALA A 231 5.61 -12.66 -10.06
CA ALA A 231 5.57 -11.24 -10.31
C ALA A 231 6.12 -10.39 -9.14
N ILE A 232 5.80 -10.72 -7.89
CA ILE A 232 6.28 -9.95 -6.74
C ILE A 232 7.73 -10.26 -6.37
N MET A 233 8.27 -11.39 -6.82
CA MET A 233 9.65 -11.80 -6.57
C MET A 233 10.60 -11.39 -7.68
N ASP A 234 10.12 -11.21 -8.91
CA ASP A 234 10.89 -10.66 -10.01
C ASP A 234 11.27 -9.19 -9.70
N PRO A 235 12.55 -8.82 -9.69
CA PRO A 235 12.98 -7.47 -9.29
C PRO A 235 12.39 -6.37 -10.19
N ASP A 236 12.26 -6.62 -11.50
CA ASP A 236 11.77 -5.62 -12.45
C ASP A 236 10.27 -5.42 -12.30
N LYS A 237 9.50 -6.50 -12.20
CA LYS A 237 8.06 -6.44 -11.95
C LYS A 237 7.78 -5.85 -10.55
N SER A 238 8.56 -6.24 -9.53
CA SER A 238 8.44 -5.72 -8.16
C SER A 238 8.59 -4.20 -8.11
N LEU A 239 9.54 -3.60 -8.85
CA LEU A 239 9.70 -2.15 -8.96
C LEU A 239 8.42 -1.47 -9.48
N ALA A 240 7.78 -2.05 -10.49
CA ALA A 240 6.53 -1.52 -11.03
C ALA A 240 5.40 -1.51 -10.00
N TYR A 241 5.27 -2.57 -9.20
CA TYR A 241 4.28 -2.63 -8.10
C TYR A 241 4.59 -1.65 -6.97
N ILE A 242 5.88 -1.46 -6.61
CA ILE A 242 6.30 -0.43 -5.65
C ILE A 242 5.86 0.96 -6.15
N ALA A 243 6.22 1.29 -7.38
CA ALA A 243 5.90 2.59 -7.99
C ALA A 243 4.40 2.82 -8.11
N ALA A 244 3.63 1.80 -8.51
CA ALA A 244 2.17 1.86 -8.58
C ALA A 244 1.53 2.16 -7.21
N GLY A 245 1.99 1.49 -6.15
CA GLY A 245 1.50 1.71 -4.79
C GLY A 245 1.82 3.12 -4.26
N ILE A 246 3.03 3.62 -4.53
CA ILE A 246 3.44 4.98 -4.18
C ILE A 246 2.62 6.01 -4.96
N ARG A 247 2.51 5.86 -6.27
CA ARG A 247 1.70 6.74 -7.11
C ARG A 247 0.26 6.78 -6.62
N ARG A 248 -0.32 5.63 -6.32
CA ARG A 248 -1.67 5.54 -5.74
C ARG A 248 -1.80 6.31 -4.45
N SER A 249 -0.84 6.20 -3.54
CA SER A 249 -0.84 6.93 -2.27
C SER A 249 -0.80 8.44 -2.47
N ILE A 250 0.00 8.92 -3.42
CA ILE A 250 0.06 10.35 -3.80
C ILE A 250 -1.28 10.82 -4.34
N ASP A 251 -1.91 10.05 -5.23
CA ASP A 251 -3.19 10.40 -5.83
C ASP A 251 -4.34 10.38 -4.82
N ASP A 252 -4.37 9.39 -3.93
CA ASP A 252 -5.36 9.32 -2.85
C ASP A 252 -5.31 10.56 -1.95
N TYR A 253 -4.10 10.98 -1.55
CA TYR A 253 -3.94 12.18 -0.71
C TYR A 253 -4.31 13.46 -1.44
N LYS A 254 -3.95 13.59 -2.73
CA LYS A 254 -4.36 14.73 -3.55
C LYS A 254 -5.87 14.82 -3.72
N THR A 255 -6.51 13.70 -4.04
CA THR A 255 -7.93 13.68 -4.41
C THR A 255 -8.86 13.66 -3.21
N ILE A 256 -8.49 12.99 -2.12
CA ILE A 256 -9.35 12.80 -0.95
C ILE A 256 -9.07 13.85 0.13
N ALA A 257 -7.79 14.14 0.40
CA ALA A 257 -7.41 15.06 1.48
C ALA A 257 -7.09 16.46 1.00
N GLY A 258 -6.93 16.70 -0.31
CA GLY A 258 -6.45 17.99 -0.83
C GLY A 258 -4.99 18.27 -0.48
N VAL A 259 -4.19 17.23 -0.22
CA VAL A 259 -2.81 17.31 0.27
C VAL A 259 -1.85 16.67 -0.72
N ASP A 260 -0.83 17.39 -1.14
CA ASP A 260 0.22 16.89 -2.03
C ASP A 260 1.42 16.39 -1.22
N ILE A 261 1.61 15.07 -1.19
CA ILE A 261 2.72 14.38 -0.51
C ILE A 261 3.87 14.03 -1.46
N SER A 262 3.81 14.44 -2.73
CA SER A 262 4.78 14.04 -3.76
C SER A 262 6.21 14.55 -3.54
N ARG A 263 6.42 15.47 -2.58
CA ARG A 263 7.74 15.96 -2.20
C ARG A 263 8.26 15.41 -0.88
N ASN A 264 7.48 14.55 -0.19
CA ASN A 264 7.92 14.00 1.08
C ASN A 264 8.05 12.47 1.01
N PRO A 265 9.24 11.92 0.74
CA PRO A 265 9.45 10.48 0.62
C PRO A 265 9.24 9.74 1.94
N GLY A 266 9.40 10.38 3.09
CA GLY A 266 9.08 9.75 4.37
C GLY A 266 7.58 9.50 4.56
N ILE A 267 6.72 10.42 4.08
CA ILE A 267 5.27 10.18 4.12
C ILE A 267 4.86 9.06 3.17
N THR A 268 5.37 9.05 1.94
CA THR A 268 5.05 7.96 0.99
C THR A 268 5.58 6.61 1.48
N ALA A 269 6.77 6.58 2.08
CA ALA A 269 7.34 5.40 2.71
C ALA A 269 6.50 4.92 3.90
N THR A 270 5.99 5.85 4.73
CA THR A 270 5.03 5.53 5.81
C THR A 270 3.77 4.85 5.27
N LEU A 271 3.21 5.38 4.19
CA LEU A 271 2.01 4.82 3.56
C LEU A 271 2.29 3.47 2.90
N TYR A 272 3.46 3.31 2.31
CA TYR A 272 3.91 2.02 1.78
C TYR A 272 3.96 0.94 2.86
N ASN A 273 4.57 1.25 4.01
CA ASN A 273 4.65 0.34 5.15
C ASN A 273 3.29 0.01 5.79
N THR A 274 2.40 1.00 5.89
CA THR A 274 1.15 0.86 6.64
C THR A 274 -0.05 0.47 5.79
N GLY A 275 0.01 0.75 4.48
CA GLY A 275 -1.11 0.56 3.55
C GLY A 275 -2.31 1.49 3.83
N GLY A 276 -3.40 1.27 3.08
CA GLY A 276 -4.68 1.93 3.31
C GLY A 276 -4.66 3.46 3.05
N SER A 277 -3.95 3.92 2.02
CA SER A 277 -3.76 5.34 1.71
C SER A 277 -5.07 6.11 1.59
N ALA A 278 -6.09 5.55 0.94
CA ALA A 278 -7.40 6.19 0.80
C ALA A 278 -8.10 6.44 2.15
N ASN A 279 -8.12 5.43 3.03
CA ASN A 279 -8.73 5.56 4.36
C ASN A 279 -7.97 6.55 5.25
N ARG A 280 -6.65 6.57 5.13
CA ARG A 280 -5.80 7.53 5.88
C ARG A 280 -5.97 8.95 5.35
N ALA A 281 -6.08 9.12 4.04
CA ALA A 281 -6.39 10.41 3.43
C ALA A 281 -7.78 10.91 3.85
N ALA A 282 -8.80 10.05 3.90
CA ALA A 282 -10.13 10.39 4.40
C ALA A 282 -10.11 10.79 5.88
N ALA A 283 -9.38 10.03 6.71
CA ALA A 283 -9.22 10.38 8.12
C ALA A 283 -8.46 11.71 8.32
N LEU A 284 -7.49 12.04 7.46
CA LEU A 284 -6.81 13.32 7.47
C LEU A 284 -7.77 14.46 7.09
N ALA A 285 -8.53 14.29 6.00
CA ALA A 285 -9.53 15.25 5.56
C ALA A 285 -10.56 15.57 6.65
N ALA A 286 -10.99 14.54 7.40
CA ALA A 286 -11.94 14.69 8.49
C ALA A 286 -11.41 15.52 9.69
N ARG A 287 -10.09 15.64 9.84
CA ARG A 287 -9.49 16.52 10.87
C ARG A 287 -9.64 18.01 10.53
N GLY A 288 -9.80 18.36 9.23
CA GLY A 288 -9.93 19.74 8.77
C GLY A 288 -8.69 20.59 9.00
N GLY A 289 -8.84 21.92 8.75
CA GLY A 289 -7.89 22.93 9.23
C GLY A 289 -6.45 22.90 8.68
N GLY A 290 -6.20 22.25 7.54
CA GLY A 290 -4.85 22.19 6.97
C GLY A 290 -3.92 21.19 7.68
N ALA A 291 -4.51 20.17 8.32
CA ALA A 291 -3.74 19.09 8.94
C ALA A 291 -2.82 18.42 7.92
N LEU A 292 -1.57 18.18 8.31
CA LEU A 292 -0.58 17.46 7.51
C LEU A 292 -0.45 15.99 7.99
N PRO A 293 -0.14 15.06 7.09
CA PRO A 293 0.19 13.70 7.50
C PRO A 293 1.53 13.68 8.25
N GLU A 294 1.68 12.69 9.12
CA GLU A 294 2.89 12.46 9.90
C GLU A 294 3.52 11.12 9.50
N GLU A 295 4.84 11.10 9.55
CA GLU A 295 5.62 9.89 9.34
C GLU A 295 5.59 8.95 10.55
N ASN A 296 5.65 7.64 10.30
CA ASN A 296 5.98 6.65 11.31
C ASN A 296 7.51 6.47 11.42
N TYR A 297 7.96 5.51 12.26
CA TYR A 297 9.38 5.18 12.45
C TYR A 297 10.12 4.87 11.14
N TYR A 298 9.45 4.27 10.19
CA TYR A 298 9.94 3.86 8.88
C TYR A 298 10.17 5.08 7.97
N GLY A 299 9.14 5.91 7.81
CA GLY A 299 9.23 7.13 7.02
C GLY A 299 10.14 8.17 7.65
N TRP A 300 10.22 8.20 8.98
CA TRP A 300 11.14 9.07 9.70
C TRP A 300 12.60 8.81 9.31
N LEU A 301 13.03 7.54 9.27
CA LEU A 301 14.36 7.18 8.82
C LEU A 301 14.64 7.67 7.39
N VAL A 302 13.67 7.49 6.48
CA VAL A 302 13.82 7.90 5.08
C VAL A 302 14.06 9.40 4.96
N ASN A 303 13.31 10.22 5.72
CA ASN A 303 13.52 11.66 5.74
C ASN A 303 14.80 12.08 6.48
N ASP A 304 15.17 11.39 7.55
CA ASP A 304 16.42 11.63 8.30
C ASP A 304 17.66 11.40 7.41
N ARG A 305 17.61 10.37 6.59
CA ARG A 305 18.69 10.00 5.66
C ARG A 305 18.52 10.55 4.24
N LEU A 306 17.62 11.50 4.04
CA LEU A 306 17.17 11.93 2.70
C LEU A 306 18.33 12.43 1.82
N ALA A 307 19.25 13.22 2.38
CA ALA A 307 20.39 13.75 1.62
C ALA A 307 21.32 12.61 1.15
N GLU A 308 21.59 11.63 2.02
CA GLU A 308 22.39 10.45 1.68
C GLU A 308 21.69 9.61 0.62
N LEU A 309 20.38 9.32 0.78
CA LEU A 309 19.62 8.52 -0.17
C LEU A 309 19.48 9.18 -1.54
N LYS A 310 19.36 10.51 -1.60
CA LYS A 310 19.39 11.27 -2.87
C LYS A 310 20.73 11.16 -3.58
N SER A 311 21.83 11.02 -2.85
CA SER A 311 23.17 10.87 -3.46
C SER A 311 23.39 9.52 -4.16
N LEU A 312 22.52 8.53 -3.93
CA LEU A 312 22.53 7.25 -4.63
C LEU A 312 21.91 7.33 -6.03
N LEU A 313 21.13 8.37 -6.25
CA LEU A 313 20.40 8.63 -7.49
C LEU A 313 21.18 9.57 -8.42
#